data_e2df3df96f4d9b9597ca2c4f83fc7194
#
_entry.id   e2df3df96f4d9b9597ca2c4f83fc7194
#
_cell.length_a   1.000
_cell.length_b   1.000
_cell.length_c   1.000
_cell.angle_alpha   90.00
_cell.angle_beta   90.00
_cell.angle_gamma   90.00
#
_symmetry.space_group_name_H-M   'P 1'
#
loop_
_entity.id
_entity.type
_entity.pdbx_description
1 polymer ?
#
loop_
_entity_poly.entity_id
_entity_poly.type
_entity_poly.pdbx_seq_one_letter_code
_entity_poly.pdbx_strand_id
1 'polypeptide(L)'
;MPAPPEFLSWVDASKDAFIARLSHAVSIPSISGDPAYRPRVQEMSDWLNSELKKVGVETKQVDLGNHVMDGQTLPLPNAILGKIGNDKNKKTVLIYGHFDVQPAALSDGWASEPFVLTTLPDGRLVGRGSSDDKGPVLGWLAVLQWHHETQTPLPVNLRFCFEGMEENGSEGLDELVESEREGWFGGVDCMCISDNYWLNTRTPALTYGLRGLVYFKINVSGPGRDLHSGVFGRTVHEPMTDLISLLSRLVDAQGRILVPGVDDMVSAAGVEERSIYEKLDYSIADVEGAAGGQ
;
A
#
# COMPACT_ATOMS: atom_id res chain seq x y z
N MET A 1 15.06 -10.95 18.30
CA MET A 1 16.14 -10.26 19.03
C MET A 1 15.98 -8.77 18.77
N PRO A 2 16.25 -7.88 19.73
CA PRO A 2 16.23 -6.45 19.45
C PRO A 2 17.30 -6.07 18.44
N ALA A 3 17.12 -4.92 17.78
CA ALA A 3 18.12 -4.39 16.86
C ALA A 3 19.45 -4.11 17.61
N PRO A 4 20.60 -4.32 16.98
CA PRO A 4 21.89 -4.01 17.60
C PRO A 4 21.98 -2.53 18.00
N PRO A 5 22.59 -2.20 19.16
CA PRO A 5 22.75 -0.79 19.59
C PRO A 5 23.49 0.07 18.57
N GLU A 6 24.44 -0.51 17.85
CA GLU A 6 25.21 0.16 16.80
C GLU A 6 24.31 0.57 15.62
N PHE A 7 23.35 -0.28 15.25
CA PHE A 7 22.35 0.04 14.23
C PHE A 7 21.47 1.21 14.67
N LEU A 8 20.98 1.19 15.89
CA LEU A 8 20.13 2.27 16.42
C LEU A 8 20.89 3.60 16.44
N SER A 9 22.14 3.59 16.92
CA SER A 9 22.99 4.80 16.91
C SER A 9 23.26 5.31 15.50
N TRP A 10 23.46 4.41 14.53
CA TRP A 10 23.65 4.78 13.12
C TRP A 10 22.37 5.38 12.52
N VAL A 11 21.18 4.83 12.85
CA VAL A 11 19.89 5.38 12.41
C VAL A 11 19.73 6.80 12.92
N ASP A 12 19.99 7.06 14.21
CA ASP A 12 19.91 8.40 14.77
C ASP A 12 20.88 9.39 14.10
N ALA A 13 22.11 8.95 13.85
CA ALA A 13 23.12 9.77 13.18
C ALA A 13 22.80 10.05 11.69
N SER A 14 22.04 9.17 11.04
CA SER A 14 21.70 9.26 9.62
C SER A 14 20.35 9.93 9.35
N LYS A 15 19.66 10.44 10.37
CA LYS A 15 18.30 11.00 10.31
C LYS A 15 18.13 12.01 9.18
N ASP A 16 19.03 12.99 9.07
CA ASP A 16 18.91 14.05 8.08
C ASP A 16 19.07 13.53 6.64
N ALA A 17 19.93 12.53 6.45
CA ALA A 17 20.08 11.87 5.15
C ALA A 17 18.83 11.07 4.77
N PHE A 18 18.17 10.41 5.72
CA PHE A 18 16.91 9.71 5.48
C PHE A 18 15.78 10.68 5.13
N ILE A 19 15.68 11.80 5.85
CA ILE A 19 14.70 12.85 5.56
C ILE A 19 14.94 13.45 4.16
N ALA A 20 16.18 13.72 3.80
CA ALA A 20 16.52 14.24 2.47
C ALA A 20 16.15 13.25 1.36
N ARG A 21 16.41 11.95 1.55
CA ARG A 21 16.03 10.89 0.60
C ARG A 21 14.51 10.79 0.46
N LEU A 22 13.78 10.80 1.57
CA LEU A 22 12.31 10.80 1.57
C LEU A 22 11.76 12.06 0.88
N SER A 23 12.34 13.22 1.16
CA SER A 23 11.96 14.48 0.50
C SER A 23 12.12 14.41 -1.02
N HIS A 24 13.20 13.81 -1.49
CA HIS A 24 13.39 13.60 -2.92
C HIS A 24 12.32 12.65 -3.50
N ALA A 25 12.06 11.50 -2.85
CA ALA A 25 11.04 10.56 -3.30
C ALA A 25 9.64 11.20 -3.34
N VAL A 26 9.28 11.97 -2.30
CA VAL A 26 7.99 12.70 -2.25
C VAL A 26 7.89 13.73 -3.37
N SER A 27 8.98 14.39 -3.75
CA SER A 27 8.99 15.39 -4.82
C SER A 27 8.74 14.84 -6.22
N ILE A 28 8.78 13.52 -6.40
CA ILE A 28 8.39 12.85 -7.65
C ILE A 28 6.91 12.48 -7.56
N PRO A 29 6.00 13.20 -8.24
CA PRO A 29 4.56 12.93 -8.18
C PRO A 29 4.21 11.70 -9.03
N SER A 30 4.53 10.51 -8.52
CA SER A 30 4.33 9.23 -9.19
C SER A 30 2.87 8.76 -9.14
N ILE A 31 1.95 9.57 -9.63
CA ILE A 31 0.50 9.31 -9.62
C ILE A 31 0.18 8.29 -10.72
N SER A 32 -0.19 7.07 -10.34
CA SER A 32 -0.49 5.99 -11.29
C SER A 32 -1.85 6.14 -11.97
N GLY A 33 -2.82 6.72 -11.27
CA GLY A 33 -4.20 6.90 -11.72
C GLY A 33 -4.42 8.05 -12.71
N ASP A 34 -3.37 8.75 -13.15
CA ASP A 34 -3.47 9.86 -14.12
C ASP A 34 -2.49 9.65 -15.29
N PRO A 35 -2.98 9.54 -16.54
CA PRO A 35 -2.14 9.40 -17.73
C PRO A 35 -1.02 10.44 -17.86
N ALA A 36 -1.27 11.68 -17.42
CA ALA A 36 -0.29 12.76 -17.51
C ALA A 36 0.93 12.55 -16.60
N TYR A 37 0.78 11.78 -15.53
CA TYR A 37 1.83 11.49 -14.56
C TYR A 37 2.55 10.16 -14.82
N ARG A 38 2.17 9.39 -15.83
CA ARG A 38 2.83 8.11 -16.15
C ARG A 38 4.35 8.20 -16.28
N PRO A 39 4.92 9.23 -16.95
CA PRO A 39 6.39 9.40 -16.99
C PRO A 39 7.02 9.62 -15.60
N ARG A 40 6.28 10.21 -14.67
CA ARG A 40 6.75 10.44 -13.29
C ARG A 40 6.78 9.15 -12.47
N VAL A 41 5.86 8.22 -12.75
CA VAL A 41 5.89 6.88 -12.12
C VAL A 41 7.13 6.12 -12.61
N GLN A 42 7.45 6.18 -13.90
CA GLN A 42 8.67 5.57 -14.44
C GLN A 42 9.94 6.23 -13.87
N GLU A 43 9.95 7.55 -13.72
CA GLU A 43 11.07 8.27 -13.08
C GLU A 43 11.30 7.78 -11.65
N MET A 44 10.22 7.54 -10.88
CA MET A 44 10.33 7.01 -9.53
C MET A 44 10.90 5.58 -9.53
N SER A 45 10.47 4.73 -10.47
CA SER A 45 11.04 3.40 -10.68
C SER A 45 12.55 3.47 -10.96
N ASP A 46 12.96 4.33 -11.89
CA ASP A 46 14.36 4.47 -12.28
C ASP A 46 15.23 4.97 -11.12
N TRP A 47 14.73 5.95 -10.38
CA TRP A 47 15.41 6.49 -9.22
C TRP A 47 15.57 5.42 -8.12
N LEU A 48 14.49 4.74 -7.74
CA LEU A 48 14.52 3.69 -6.71
C LEU A 48 15.46 2.54 -7.10
N ASN A 49 15.41 2.12 -8.37
CA ASN A 49 16.32 1.12 -8.91
C ASN A 49 17.79 1.54 -8.77
N SER A 50 18.09 2.82 -8.99
CA SER A 50 19.44 3.34 -8.81
C SER A 50 19.89 3.34 -7.35
N GLU A 51 18.98 3.70 -6.42
CA GLU A 51 19.26 3.70 -4.98
C GLU A 51 19.52 2.28 -4.45
N LEU A 52 18.74 1.30 -4.89
CA LEU A 52 18.95 -0.11 -4.53
C LEU A 52 20.32 -0.63 -4.99
N LYS A 53 20.75 -0.28 -6.18
CA LYS A 53 22.07 -0.66 -6.70
C LYS A 53 23.21 -0.07 -5.87
N LYS A 54 23.08 1.16 -5.36
CA LYS A 54 24.09 1.81 -4.53
C LYS A 54 24.38 1.05 -3.23
N VAL A 55 23.38 0.32 -2.71
CA VAL A 55 23.53 -0.49 -1.49
C VAL A 55 23.74 -1.98 -1.77
N GLY A 56 24.15 -2.31 -2.99
CA GLY A 56 24.59 -3.66 -3.37
C GLY A 56 23.47 -4.64 -3.73
N VAL A 57 22.26 -4.16 -3.96
CA VAL A 57 21.17 -5.02 -4.45
C VAL A 57 21.36 -5.28 -5.95
N GLU A 58 21.34 -6.52 -6.36
CA GLU A 58 21.22 -6.91 -7.76
C GLU A 58 19.76 -6.69 -8.19
N THR A 59 19.52 -5.82 -9.17
CA THR A 59 18.17 -5.45 -9.61
C THR A 59 17.94 -5.76 -11.08
N LYS A 60 16.66 -6.05 -11.40
CA LYS A 60 16.13 -6.19 -12.75
C LYS A 60 14.87 -5.33 -12.83
N GLN A 61 14.82 -4.35 -13.73
CA GLN A 61 13.57 -3.70 -14.10
C GLN A 61 12.85 -4.57 -15.13
N VAL A 62 11.57 -4.80 -14.90
CA VAL A 62 10.72 -5.63 -15.75
C VAL A 62 9.65 -4.77 -16.39
N ASP A 63 9.61 -4.77 -17.69
CA ASP A 63 8.55 -4.16 -18.49
C ASP A 63 7.26 -4.99 -18.33
N LEU A 64 6.22 -4.39 -17.80
CA LEU A 64 4.91 -5.01 -17.59
C LEU A 64 3.98 -4.86 -18.81
N GLY A 65 4.46 -4.26 -19.92
CA GLY A 65 3.68 -4.04 -21.13
C GLY A 65 2.85 -2.76 -21.09
N ASN A 66 1.63 -2.85 -21.61
CA ASN A 66 0.74 -1.70 -21.74
C ASN A 66 -0.64 -2.02 -21.19
N HIS A 67 -1.35 -0.99 -20.77
CA HIS A 67 -2.76 -1.06 -20.43
C HIS A 67 -3.56 0.07 -21.09
N VAL A 68 -4.89 0.01 -21.02
CA VAL A 68 -5.77 1.06 -21.53
C VAL A 68 -6.38 1.82 -20.35
N MET A 69 -6.13 3.12 -20.29
CA MET A 69 -6.70 4.03 -19.30
C MET A 69 -7.35 5.21 -20.05
N ASP A 70 -8.62 5.51 -19.78
CA ASP A 70 -9.39 6.58 -20.42
C ASP A 70 -9.34 6.55 -21.96
N GLY A 71 -9.32 5.35 -22.54
CA GLY A 71 -9.24 5.13 -23.99
C GLY A 71 -7.85 5.36 -24.60
N GLN A 72 -6.83 5.60 -23.79
CA GLN A 72 -5.44 5.72 -24.21
C GLN A 72 -4.66 4.46 -23.86
N THR A 73 -3.84 3.97 -24.80
CA THR A 73 -2.87 2.90 -24.50
C THR A 73 -1.62 3.54 -23.92
N LEU A 74 -1.29 3.15 -22.70
CA LEU A 74 -0.15 3.68 -21.93
C LEU A 74 0.78 2.54 -21.54
N PRO A 75 2.11 2.76 -21.52
CA PRO A 75 3.03 1.79 -20.97
C PRO A 75 2.79 1.68 -19.45
N LEU A 76 2.85 0.47 -18.92
CA LEU A 76 2.94 0.24 -17.48
C LEU A 76 4.33 0.67 -16.99
N PRO A 77 4.44 1.24 -15.78
CA PRO A 77 5.76 1.51 -15.19
C PRO A 77 6.49 0.20 -14.92
N ASN A 78 7.81 0.21 -15.11
CA ASN A 78 8.60 -0.98 -14.85
C ASN A 78 8.55 -1.38 -13.37
N ALA A 79 8.26 -2.66 -13.11
CA ALA A 79 8.46 -3.24 -11.79
C ALA A 79 9.97 -3.43 -11.52
N ILE A 80 10.36 -3.39 -10.26
CA ILE A 80 11.74 -3.62 -9.82
C ILE A 80 11.79 -4.95 -9.06
N LEU A 81 12.47 -5.93 -9.64
CA LEU A 81 12.87 -7.14 -8.92
C LEU A 81 14.28 -6.97 -8.38
N GLY A 82 14.48 -7.22 -7.10
CA GLY A 82 15.78 -7.08 -6.44
C GLY A 82 16.17 -8.31 -5.65
N LYS A 83 17.46 -8.60 -5.53
CA LYS A 83 17.96 -9.65 -4.65
C LYS A 83 19.30 -9.28 -4.00
N ILE A 84 19.47 -9.71 -2.76
CA ILE A 84 20.75 -9.64 -2.03
C ILE A 84 20.88 -10.86 -1.10
N GLY A 85 22.04 -11.47 -1.08
CA GLY A 85 22.27 -12.73 -0.40
C GLY A 85 21.86 -13.94 -1.24
N ASN A 86 22.62 -15.05 -1.06
CA ASN A 86 22.39 -16.31 -1.74
C ASN A 86 22.92 -17.48 -0.89
N ASP A 87 22.79 -17.39 0.43
CA ASP A 87 23.20 -18.43 1.34
C ASP A 87 22.10 -19.47 1.49
N LYS A 88 22.36 -20.70 1.07
CA LYS A 88 21.40 -21.80 1.11
C LYS A 88 20.98 -22.22 2.53
N ASN A 89 21.74 -21.79 3.55
CA ASN A 89 21.42 -22.07 4.95
C ASN A 89 20.59 -20.97 5.61
N LYS A 90 20.32 -19.88 4.90
CA LYS A 90 19.49 -18.77 5.37
C LYS A 90 18.11 -18.81 4.75
N LYS A 91 17.13 -18.37 5.53
CA LYS A 91 15.79 -18.10 5.03
C LYS A 91 15.81 -16.99 4.00
N THR A 92 14.87 -17.06 3.06
CA THR A 92 14.66 -16.01 2.04
C THR A 92 13.36 -15.28 2.31
N VAL A 93 13.45 -13.98 2.50
CA VAL A 93 12.29 -13.08 2.73
C VAL A 93 12.07 -12.24 1.48
N LEU A 94 10.86 -12.25 0.96
CA LEU A 94 10.41 -11.35 -0.08
C LEU A 94 9.86 -10.08 0.55
N ILE A 95 10.37 -8.93 0.15
CA ILE A 95 9.84 -7.62 0.50
C ILE A 95 9.02 -7.11 -0.68
N TYR A 96 7.77 -6.82 -0.42
CA TYR A 96 6.88 -6.15 -1.37
C TYR A 96 6.60 -4.73 -0.89
N GLY A 97 6.47 -3.81 -1.83
CA GLY A 97 6.04 -2.44 -1.64
C GLY A 97 5.77 -1.76 -2.97
N HIS A 98 5.24 -0.54 -2.93
CA HIS A 98 4.95 0.22 -4.12
C HIS A 98 5.54 1.64 -4.06
N PHE A 99 5.67 2.26 -5.22
CA PHE A 99 6.26 3.59 -5.34
C PHE A 99 5.37 4.59 -6.07
N ASP A 100 4.18 4.16 -6.50
CA ASP A 100 3.14 5.07 -6.97
C ASP A 100 2.33 5.65 -5.80
N VAL A 101 1.49 6.61 -6.10
CA VAL A 101 0.70 7.34 -5.11
C VAL A 101 -0.64 7.77 -5.68
N GLN A 102 -1.62 7.95 -4.80
CA GLN A 102 -2.89 8.60 -5.14
C GLN A 102 -2.68 10.08 -5.51
N PRO A 103 -3.55 10.66 -6.36
CA PRO A 103 -3.60 12.10 -6.59
C PRO A 103 -3.71 12.90 -5.30
N ALA A 104 -3.16 14.10 -5.27
CA ALA A 104 -3.28 15.01 -4.16
C ALA A 104 -3.10 16.47 -4.61
N ALA A 105 -3.92 17.37 -4.08
CA ALA A 105 -3.86 18.80 -4.31
C ALA A 105 -4.25 19.57 -3.04
N LEU A 106 -3.87 20.83 -2.93
CA LEU A 106 -4.28 21.69 -1.80
C LEU A 106 -5.81 21.78 -1.66
N SER A 107 -6.55 21.70 -2.78
CA SER A 107 -8.00 21.66 -2.79
C SER A 107 -8.63 20.47 -2.06
N ASP A 108 -7.85 19.41 -1.85
CA ASP A 108 -8.29 18.18 -1.15
C ASP A 108 -8.16 18.31 0.38
N GLY A 109 -7.78 19.50 0.87
CA GLY A 109 -7.65 19.79 2.30
C GLY A 109 -6.22 19.62 2.86
N TRP A 110 -5.21 19.47 2.00
CA TRP A 110 -3.83 19.45 2.45
C TRP A 110 -3.40 20.81 3.02
N ALA A 111 -2.73 20.79 4.16
CA ALA A 111 -2.22 22.01 4.83
C ALA A 111 -0.92 22.57 4.19
N SER A 112 -0.24 21.76 3.36
CA SER A 112 0.98 22.12 2.62
C SER A 112 0.97 21.43 1.26
N GLU A 113 1.84 21.88 0.35
CA GLU A 113 1.97 21.27 -0.98
C GLU A 113 2.24 19.76 -0.87
N PRO A 114 1.37 18.89 -1.40
CA PRO A 114 1.45 17.45 -1.17
C PRO A 114 2.78 16.80 -1.61
N PHE A 115 3.40 17.32 -2.65
CA PHE A 115 4.66 16.80 -3.21
C PHE A 115 5.90 17.57 -2.71
N VAL A 116 5.75 18.29 -1.58
CA VAL A 116 6.85 18.93 -0.84
C VAL A 116 6.84 18.38 0.59
N LEU A 117 7.82 17.55 0.93
CA LEU A 117 7.91 17.00 2.28
C LEU A 117 8.07 18.13 3.30
N THR A 118 7.09 18.29 4.17
CA THR A 118 7.04 19.36 5.16
C THR A 118 7.22 18.77 6.56
N THR A 119 8.13 19.34 7.35
CA THR A 119 8.27 19.01 8.78
C THR A 119 7.36 19.91 9.60
N LEU A 120 6.44 19.32 10.34
CA LEU A 120 5.55 20.04 11.24
C LEU A 120 6.27 20.40 12.55
N PRO A 121 5.73 21.38 13.34
CA PRO A 121 6.32 21.77 14.62
C PRO A 121 6.46 20.63 15.65
N ASP A 122 5.65 19.60 15.54
CA ASP A 122 5.70 18.40 16.41
C ASP A 122 6.69 17.32 15.88
N GLY A 123 7.38 17.60 14.77
CA GLY A 123 8.38 16.72 14.17
C GLY A 123 7.81 15.72 13.16
N ARG A 124 6.50 15.67 12.93
CA ARG A 124 5.92 14.81 11.86
C ARG A 124 6.35 15.30 10.48
N LEU A 125 6.61 14.34 9.61
CA LEU A 125 6.91 14.57 8.20
C LEU A 125 5.63 14.33 7.40
N VAL A 126 5.18 15.34 6.66
CA VAL A 126 3.94 15.30 5.89
C VAL A 126 4.23 15.51 4.41
N GLY A 127 3.73 14.60 3.59
CA GLY A 127 3.82 14.65 2.13
C GLY A 127 3.12 13.43 1.51
N ARG A 128 2.61 13.54 0.30
CA ARG A 128 1.98 12.41 -0.40
C ARG A 128 3.01 11.29 -0.63
N GLY A 129 2.69 10.07 -0.20
CA GLY A 129 3.59 8.91 -0.30
C GLY A 129 4.61 8.81 0.85
N SER A 130 4.62 9.75 1.83
CA SER A 130 5.58 9.66 2.95
C SER A 130 5.35 8.47 3.88
N SER A 131 4.11 7.96 3.95
CA SER A 131 3.75 6.76 4.74
C SER A 131 3.30 5.61 3.85
N ASP A 132 2.72 5.89 2.71
CA ASP A 132 2.07 4.98 1.80
C ASP A 132 2.57 5.25 0.37
N ASP A 133 3.56 4.47 -0.13
CA ASP A 133 4.41 3.46 0.57
C ASP A 133 5.92 3.79 0.40
N LYS A 134 6.26 5.01 -0.13
CA LYS A 134 7.66 5.43 -0.36
C LYS A 134 8.49 5.42 0.92
N GLY A 135 7.91 5.87 2.04
CA GLY A 135 8.60 5.88 3.33
C GLY A 135 9.04 4.49 3.79
N PRO A 136 8.13 3.51 3.90
CA PRO A 136 8.48 2.14 4.24
C PRO A 136 9.46 1.48 3.29
N VAL A 137 9.30 1.66 1.96
CA VAL A 137 10.27 1.19 0.95
C VAL A 137 11.67 1.76 1.23
N LEU A 138 11.77 3.05 1.53
CA LEU A 138 13.04 3.70 1.89
C LEU A 138 13.57 3.26 3.26
N GLY A 139 12.69 2.82 4.16
CA GLY A 139 13.10 2.18 5.42
C GLY A 139 13.90 0.89 5.18
N TRP A 140 13.46 0.06 4.25
CA TRP A 140 14.22 -1.12 3.83
C TRP A 140 15.57 -0.75 3.21
N LEU A 141 15.59 0.29 2.39
CA LEU A 141 16.83 0.80 1.80
C LEU A 141 17.82 1.26 2.87
N ALA A 142 17.33 1.89 3.95
CA ALA A 142 18.18 2.29 5.08
C ALA A 142 18.81 1.08 5.79
N VAL A 143 18.03 0.02 6.02
CA VAL A 143 18.56 -1.24 6.59
C VAL A 143 19.66 -1.82 5.70
N LEU A 144 19.43 -1.88 4.40
CA LEU A 144 20.43 -2.37 3.43
C LEU A 144 21.69 -1.51 3.42
N GLN A 145 21.54 -0.18 3.51
CA GLN A 145 22.64 0.76 3.54
C GLN A 145 23.54 0.51 4.75
N TRP A 146 22.97 0.32 5.94
CA TRP A 146 23.75 -0.01 7.13
C TRP A 146 24.56 -1.30 6.95
N HIS A 147 23.92 -2.37 6.46
CA HIS A 147 24.62 -3.63 6.18
C HIS A 147 25.72 -3.47 5.15
N HIS A 148 25.49 -2.66 4.12
CA HIS A 148 26.47 -2.38 3.08
C HIS A 148 27.66 -1.56 3.60
N GLU A 149 27.43 -0.49 4.33
CA GLU A 149 28.47 0.40 4.87
C GLU A 149 29.32 -0.28 5.94
N THR A 150 28.71 -1.06 6.82
CA THR A 150 29.40 -1.74 7.92
C THR A 150 29.94 -3.11 7.53
N GLN A 151 29.65 -3.60 6.34
CA GLN A 151 29.98 -4.96 5.87
C GLN A 151 29.43 -6.04 6.82
N THR A 152 28.36 -5.72 7.58
CA THR A 152 27.68 -6.67 8.46
C THR A 152 26.85 -7.63 7.62
N PRO A 153 27.01 -8.95 7.77
CA PRO A 153 26.22 -9.91 6.99
C PRO A 153 24.71 -9.81 7.28
N LEU A 154 23.88 -9.85 6.24
CA LEU A 154 22.45 -9.98 6.41
C LEU A 154 22.09 -11.32 7.09
N PRO A 155 21.16 -11.33 8.04
CA PRO A 155 20.74 -12.57 8.73
C PRO A 155 19.93 -13.50 7.82
N VAL A 156 19.32 -12.97 6.75
CA VAL A 156 18.49 -13.67 5.78
C VAL A 156 18.90 -13.28 4.35
N ASN A 157 18.50 -14.07 3.38
CA ASN A 157 18.49 -13.61 1.99
C ASN A 157 17.26 -12.73 1.76
N LEU A 158 17.40 -11.68 0.96
CA LEU A 158 16.29 -10.82 0.60
C LEU A 158 15.97 -10.87 -0.89
N ARG A 159 14.69 -10.84 -1.18
CA ARG A 159 14.13 -10.57 -2.50
C ARG A 159 13.26 -9.34 -2.39
N PHE A 160 13.19 -8.58 -3.47
CA PHE A 160 12.36 -7.37 -3.54
C PHE A 160 11.45 -7.45 -4.77
N CYS A 161 10.22 -7.02 -4.61
CA CYS A 161 9.28 -6.76 -5.67
C CYS A 161 8.64 -5.40 -5.38
N PHE A 162 9.03 -4.40 -6.14
CA PHE A 162 8.46 -3.06 -6.03
C PHE A 162 7.73 -2.70 -7.32
N GLU A 163 6.51 -2.20 -7.20
CA GLU A 163 5.66 -1.85 -8.32
C GLU A 163 5.21 -0.39 -8.32
N GLY A 164 4.60 0.05 -9.42
CA GLY A 164 4.15 1.42 -9.59
C GLY A 164 2.69 1.55 -10.06
N MET A 165 1.84 0.57 -9.77
CA MET A 165 0.41 0.56 -10.12
C MET A 165 -0.48 0.08 -8.96
N GLU A 166 0.03 -0.04 -7.74
CA GLU A 166 -0.70 -0.56 -6.59
C GLU A 166 -1.97 0.24 -6.35
N GLU A 167 -1.84 1.56 -6.32
CA GLU A 167 -2.93 2.52 -6.09
C GLU A 167 -3.99 2.55 -7.23
N ASN A 168 -3.73 1.80 -8.29
CA ASN A 168 -4.62 1.68 -9.44
C ASN A 168 -4.82 0.23 -9.89
N GLY A 169 -4.71 -0.72 -8.97
CA GLY A 169 -5.09 -2.11 -9.13
C GLY A 169 -3.98 -3.06 -9.58
N SER A 170 -2.71 -2.69 -9.43
CA SER A 170 -1.53 -3.56 -9.68
C SER A 170 -1.50 -4.20 -11.08
N GLU A 171 -1.94 -3.45 -12.10
CA GLU A 171 -2.02 -3.94 -13.48
C GLU A 171 -0.68 -4.50 -13.97
N GLY A 172 -0.68 -5.73 -14.46
CA GLY A 172 0.52 -6.44 -14.96
C GLY A 172 1.33 -7.15 -13.88
N LEU A 173 1.00 -6.99 -12.59
CA LEU A 173 1.72 -7.69 -11.52
C LEU A 173 1.39 -9.18 -11.47
N ASP A 174 0.14 -9.56 -11.70
CA ASP A 174 -0.30 -10.97 -11.69
C ASP A 174 0.48 -11.79 -12.71
N GLU A 175 0.64 -11.28 -13.94
CA GLU A 175 1.40 -11.91 -15.02
C GLU A 175 2.89 -12.00 -14.67
N LEU A 176 3.46 -10.98 -14.03
CA LEU A 176 4.84 -11.01 -13.56
C LEU A 176 5.03 -12.10 -12.50
N VAL A 177 4.15 -12.16 -11.49
CA VAL A 177 4.24 -13.13 -10.40
C VAL A 177 4.11 -14.56 -10.95
N GLU A 178 3.16 -14.81 -11.84
CA GLU A 178 3.00 -16.14 -12.44
C GLU A 178 4.21 -16.53 -13.31
N SER A 179 4.73 -15.60 -14.11
CA SER A 179 5.89 -15.87 -15.00
C SER A 179 7.18 -16.13 -14.23
N GLU A 180 7.35 -15.50 -13.08
CA GLU A 180 8.57 -15.61 -12.25
C GLU A 180 8.37 -16.55 -11.03
N ARG A 181 7.27 -17.27 -10.95
CA ARG A 181 6.90 -18.12 -9.82
C ARG A 181 7.98 -19.12 -9.42
N GLU A 182 8.54 -19.82 -10.39
CA GLU A 182 9.60 -20.78 -10.18
C GLU A 182 11.01 -20.14 -10.31
N GLY A 183 11.08 -18.92 -10.86
CA GLY A 183 12.29 -18.14 -11.07
C GLY A 183 12.62 -17.24 -9.89
N TRP A 184 12.24 -15.97 -10.02
CA TRP A 184 12.61 -14.94 -9.03
C TRP A 184 11.92 -15.15 -7.67
N PHE A 185 10.68 -15.59 -7.66
CA PHE A 185 9.90 -15.85 -6.46
C PHE A 185 10.09 -17.27 -5.90
N GLY A 186 10.77 -18.14 -6.65
CA GLY A 186 11.06 -19.50 -6.21
C GLY A 186 11.94 -19.54 -4.95
N GLY A 187 11.58 -20.43 -4.00
CA GLY A 187 12.34 -20.62 -2.77
C GLY A 187 12.21 -19.51 -1.72
N VAL A 188 11.21 -18.64 -1.83
CA VAL A 188 10.83 -17.66 -0.80
C VAL A 188 10.17 -18.38 0.37
N ASP A 189 10.64 -18.14 1.59
CA ASP A 189 10.08 -18.73 2.82
C ASP A 189 8.91 -17.92 3.39
N CYS A 190 8.96 -16.58 3.28
CA CYS A 190 7.89 -15.69 3.70
C CYS A 190 7.96 -14.35 2.97
N MET A 191 6.85 -13.62 2.98
CA MET A 191 6.75 -12.27 2.45
C MET A 191 6.53 -11.28 3.59
N CYS A 192 7.17 -10.11 3.47
CA CYS A 192 6.96 -8.97 4.34
C CYS A 192 6.47 -7.78 3.51
N ILE A 193 5.33 -7.23 3.89
CA ILE A 193 4.74 -6.03 3.32
C ILE A 193 4.77 -4.96 4.41
N SER A 194 5.37 -3.81 4.13
CA SER A 194 5.49 -2.72 5.09
C SER A 194 4.50 -1.57 4.81
N ASP A 195 3.48 -1.86 4.03
CA ASP A 195 2.43 -0.95 3.60
C ASP A 195 1.24 -1.02 4.56
N ASN A 196 1.47 -0.60 5.82
CA ASN A 196 0.43 -0.60 6.85
C ASN A 196 0.76 0.38 7.98
N TYR A 197 -0.28 0.87 8.65
CA TYR A 197 -0.15 1.74 9.81
C TYR A 197 -0.14 0.92 11.11
N TRP A 198 0.57 1.44 12.13
CA TRP A 198 0.37 0.94 13.49
C TRP A 198 -1.02 1.34 13.99
N LEU A 199 -1.52 0.62 14.98
CA LEU A 199 -2.83 0.91 15.57
C LEU A 199 -2.89 2.29 16.24
N ASN A 200 -1.74 2.79 16.70
CA ASN A 200 -1.58 4.13 17.25
C ASN A 200 -0.15 4.64 17.01
N THR A 201 0.15 5.86 17.47
CA THR A 201 1.46 6.51 17.27
C THR A 201 2.51 6.14 18.32
N ARG A 202 2.19 5.27 19.29
CA ARG A 202 3.05 4.94 20.43
C ARG A 202 3.71 3.58 20.32
N THR A 203 2.96 2.59 19.87
CA THR A 203 3.37 1.18 19.95
C THR A 203 3.43 0.57 18.56
N PRO A 204 4.62 0.11 18.11
CA PRO A 204 4.75 -0.65 16.87
C PRO A 204 3.88 -1.90 16.89
N ALA A 205 3.27 -2.22 15.75
CA ALA A 205 2.43 -3.39 15.60
C ALA A 205 2.77 -4.16 14.33
N LEU A 206 2.69 -5.48 14.40
CA LEU A 206 2.74 -6.36 13.23
C LEU A 206 1.34 -6.82 12.90
N THR A 207 0.92 -6.57 11.66
CA THR A 207 -0.32 -7.12 11.10
C THR A 207 -0.02 -8.51 10.58
N TYR A 208 -0.73 -9.53 11.05
CA TYR A 208 -0.54 -10.93 10.64
C TYR A 208 -1.69 -11.47 9.78
N GLY A 209 -2.69 -10.65 9.51
CA GLY A 209 -3.83 -10.98 8.68
C GLY A 209 -4.65 -9.75 8.31
N LEU A 210 -5.40 -9.84 7.23
CA LEU A 210 -6.27 -8.79 6.74
C LEU A 210 -7.71 -9.29 6.68
N ARG A 211 -8.65 -8.37 6.73
CA ARG A 211 -10.06 -8.67 6.47
C ARG A 211 -10.25 -8.95 4.98
N GLY A 212 -11.20 -9.82 4.66
CA GLY A 212 -11.60 -10.03 3.27
C GLY A 212 -12.20 -8.76 2.66
N LEU A 213 -12.00 -8.60 1.37
CA LEU A 213 -12.52 -7.50 0.58
C LEU A 213 -13.20 -8.05 -0.67
N VAL A 214 -14.38 -7.50 -0.99
CA VAL A 214 -15.08 -7.83 -2.23
C VAL A 214 -15.65 -6.55 -2.83
N TYR A 215 -15.36 -6.30 -4.10
CA TYR A 215 -15.93 -5.20 -4.87
C TYR A 215 -17.07 -5.68 -5.75
N PHE A 216 -18.20 -4.98 -5.68
CA PHE A 216 -19.34 -5.23 -6.54
C PHE A 216 -19.79 -3.96 -7.25
N LYS A 217 -20.18 -4.11 -8.50
CA LYS A 217 -20.87 -3.07 -9.26
C LYS A 217 -22.34 -3.48 -9.42
N ILE A 218 -23.26 -2.71 -8.86
CA ILE A 218 -24.70 -2.94 -9.00
C ILE A 218 -25.23 -1.93 -10.01
N ASN A 219 -25.79 -2.42 -11.11
CA ASN A 219 -26.46 -1.60 -12.12
C ASN A 219 -27.97 -1.88 -12.05
N VAL A 220 -28.76 -0.84 -11.81
CA VAL A 220 -30.22 -0.90 -11.84
C VAL A 220 -30.69 -0.02 -13.00
N SER A 221 -31.40 -0.61 -13.95
CA SER A 221 -31.90 0.07 -15.15
C SER A 221 -33.41 0.25 -15.04
N GLY A 222 -33.92 1.38 -15.51
CA GLY A 222 -35.34 1.70 -15.61
C GLY A 222 -35.79 1.91 -17.05
N PRO A 223 -36.87 2.67 -17.28
CA PRO A 223 -37.39 3.03 -18.62
C PRO A 223 -36.28 3.64 -19.48
N GLY A 224 -36.34 3.39 -20.79
CA GLY A 224 -35.35 3.86 -21.76
C GLY A 224 -35.37 5.39 -22.03
N ARG A 225 -36.18 6.16 -21.29
CA ARG A 225 -36.25 7.62 -21.34
C ARG A 225 -36.86 8.18 -20.06
N ASP A 226 -36.62 9.44 -19.81
CA ASP A 226 -37.25 10.16 -18.69
C ASP A 226 -38.75 10.21 -18.82
N LEU A 227 -39.45 9.97 -17.71
CA LEU A 227 -40.90 9.98 -17.62
C LEU A 227 -41.35 11.07 -16.66
N HIS A 228 -42.51 11.71 -16.99
CA HIS A 228 -43.10 12.74 -16.15
C HIS A 228 -43.59 12.11 -14.83
N SER A 229 -43.04 12.51 -13.70
CA SER A 229 -43.32 11.91 -12.38
C SER A 229 -44.79 12.05 -11.95
N GLY A 230 -45.45 13.14 -12.32
CA GLY A 230 -46.88 13.37 -12.04
C GLY A 230 -47.83 12.43 -12.82
N VAL A 231 -47.36 11.80 -13.88
CA VAL A 231 -48.14 10.88 -14.71
C VAL A 231 -47.77 9.42 -14.40
N PHE A 232 -46.48 9.13 -14.27
CA PHE A 232 -45.94 7.77 -14.16
C PHE A 232 -45.47 7.40 -12.74
N GLY A 233 -45.46 8.37 -11.80
CA GLY A 233 -45.06 8.10 -10.42
C GLY A 233 -45.87 6.98 -9.81
N ARG A 234 -45.19 6.01 -9.17
CA ARG A 234 -45.74 4.77 -8.61
C ARG A 234 -46.38 3.80 -9.63
N THR A 235 -46.47 4.17 -10.90
CA THR A 235 -46.92 3.28 -11.99
C THR A 235 -45.75 2.54 -12.58
N VAL A 236 -44.60 3.18 -12.63
CA VAL A 236 -43.32 2.61 -13.10
C VAL A 236 -42.33 2.62 -11.95
N HIS A 237 -41.53 1.56 -11.83
CA HIS A 237 -40.47 1.48 -10.81
C HIS A 237 -39.40 2.55 -11.05
N GLU A 238 -39.02 3.20 -9.95
CA GLU A 238 -37.93 4.18 -9.93
C GLU A 238 -36.60 3.45 -9.64
N PRO A 239 -35.62 3.45 -10.56
CA PRO A 239 -34.38 2.70 -10.38
C PRO A 239 -33.62 3.04 -9.10
N MET A 240 -33.66 4.31 -8.66
CA MET A 240 -33.00 4.72 -7.41
C MET A 240 -33.69 4.09 -6.18
N THR A 241 -35.01 4.02 -6.17
CA THR A 241 -35.78 3.36 -5.10
C THR A 241 -35.46 1.85 -5.03
N ASP A 242 -35.36 1.19 -6.18
CA ASP A 242 -34.99 -0.21 -6.27
C ASP A 242 -33.54 -0.42 -5.80
N LEU A 243 -32.60 0.44 -6.19
CA LEU A 243 -31.22 0.40 -5.75
C LEU A 243 -31.11 0.54 -4.23
N ILE A 244 -31.79 1.54 -3.63
CA ILE A 244 -31.80 1.72 -2.17
C ILE A 244 -32.38 0.50 -1.47
N SER A 245 -33.46 -0.08 -2.00
CA SER A 245 -34.07 -1.30 -1.45
C SER A 245 -33.13 -2.50 -1.50
N LEU A 246 -32.33 -2.66 -2.58
CA LEU A 246 -31.32 -3.69 -2.69
C LEU A 246 -30.18 -3.48 -1.69
N LEU A 247 -29.59 -2.28 -1.66
CA LEU A 247 -28.49 -1.96 -0.78
C LEU A 247 -28.83 -2.15 0.71
N SER A 248 -30.04 -1.75 1.11
CA SER A 248 -30.52 -1.91 2.49
C SER A 248 -30.65 -3.36 2.97
N ARG A 249 -30.58 -4.34 2.05
CA ARG A 249 -30.61 -5.78 2.34
C ARG A 249 -29.23 -6.42 2.41
N LEU A 250 -28.17 -5.67 2.10
CA LEU A 250 -26.81 -6.21 2.13
C LEU A 250 -26.14 -6.00 3.49
N VAL A 251 -26.44 -4.87 4.16
CA VAL A 251 -25.81 -4.50 5.44
C VAL A 251 -26.88 -3.80 6.31
N ASP A 252 -26.90 -4.11 7.60
CA ASP A 252 -27.75 -3.38 8.56
C ASP A 252 -27.08 -2.13 9.14
N ALA A 253 -27.81 -1.38 9.95
CA ALA A 253 -27.34 -0.15 10.58
C ALA A 253 -26.19 -0.37 11.60
N GLN A 254 -25.94 -1.59 12.02
CA GLN A 254 -24.84 -2.00 12.88
C GLN A 254 -23.63 -2.49 12.10
N GLY A 255 -23.69 -2.47 10.76
CA GLY A 255 -22.62 -2.93 9.89
C GLY A 255 -22.56 -4.46 9.71
N ARG A 256 -23.58 -5.22 10.13
CA ARG A 256 -23.61 -6.67 9.92
C ARG A 256 -23.96 -6.98 8.47
N ILE A 257 -23.25 -7.92 7.88
CA ILE A 257 -23.52 -8.42 6.53
C ILE A 257 -24.76 -9.31 6.57
N LEU A 258 -25.80 -8.94 5.79
CA LEU A 258 -27.09 -9.66 5.74
C LEU A 258 -27.14 -10.73 4.65
N VAL A 259 -26.06 -10.90 3.90
CA VAL A 259 -25.95 -11.97 2.88
C VAL A 259 -25.75 -13.30 3.57
N PRO A 260 -26.69 -14.26 3.41
CA PRO A 260 -26.59 -15.55 4.10
C PRO A 260 -25.28 -16.29 3.78
N GLY A 261 -24.65 -16.85 4.81
CA GLY A 261 -23.46 -17.67 4.69
C GLY A 261 -22.13 -16.90 4.68
N VAL A 262 -22.12 -15.57 4.60
CA VAL A 262 -20.85 -14.80 4.62
C VAL A 262 -20.21 -14.86 6.00
N ASP A 263 -20.97 -14.55 7.04
CA ASP A 263 -20.45 -14.58 8.43
C ASP A 263 -20.12 -16.01 8.89
N ASP A 264 -20.79 -17.02 8.32
CA ASP A 264 -20.53 -18.44 8.64
C ASP A 264 -19.13 -18.91 8.16
N MET A 265 -18.54 -18.20 7.19
CA MET A 265 -17.19 -18.47 6.70
C MET A 265 -16.10 -17.89 7.61
N VAL A 266 -16.46 -17.02 8.55
CA VAL A 266 -15.50 -16.37 9.46
C VAL A 266 -15.36 -17.20 10.73
N SER A 267 -14.18 -17.78 10.92
CA SER A 267 -13.89 -18.52 12.16
C SER A 267 -13.85 -17.58 13.37
N ALA A 268 -14.43 -18.02 14.48
CA ALA A 268 -14.31 -17.28 15.73
C ALA A 268 -12.85 -17.26 16.21
N ALA A 269 -12.42 -16.12 16.74
CA ALA A 269 -11.10 -16.00 17.33
C ALA A 269 -10.89 -17.01 18.47
N GLY A 270 -9.81 -17.79 18.41
CA GLY A 270 -9.42 -18.76 19.43
C GLY A 270 -8.97 -18.09 20.73
N VAL A 271 -8.76 -18.90 21.78
CA VAL A 271 -8.32 -18.41 23.09
C VAL A 271 -6.94 -17.75 22.99
N GLU A 272 -6.03 -18.34 22.24
CA GLU A 272 -4.68 -17.80 22.03
C GLU A 272 -4.73 -16.42 21.34
N GLU A 273 -5.47 -16.34 20.27
CA GLU A 273 -5.66 -15.10 19.51
C GLU A 273 -6.28 -13.99 20.36
N ARG A 274 -7.33 -14.30 21.13
CA ARG A 274 -7.94 -13.35 22.08
C ARG A 274 -6.92 -12.84 23.10
N SER A 275 -6.05 -13.72 23.61
CA SER A 275 -5.01 -13.34 24.58
C SER A 275 -3.95 -12.37 24.00
N ILE A 276 -3.76 -12.37 22.67
CA ILE A 276 -2.92 -11.39 21.98
C ILE A 276 -3.61 -10.03 21.96
N TYR A 277 -4.89 -9.99 21.59
CA TYR A 277 -5.68 -8.75 21.56
C TYR A 277 -5.82 -8.10 22.93
N GLU A 278 -5.97 -8.86 24.01
CA GLU A 278 -6.06 -8.34 25.39
C GLU A 278 -4.79 -7.57 25.84
N LYS A 279 -3.66 -7.79 25.16
CA LYS A 279 -2.37 -7.14 25.43
C LYS A 279 -2.10 -5.92 24.58
N LEU A 280 -2.97 -5.61 23.61
CA LEU A 280 -2.76 -4.47 22.72
C LEU A 280 -2.88 -3.15 23.49
N ASP A 281 -1.93 -2.26 23.26
CA ASP A 281 -2.02 -0.85 23.66
C ASP A 281 -2.90 -0.11 22.65
N TYR A 282 -4.23 -0.33 22.73
CA TYR A 282 -5.19 0.26 21.82
C TYR A 282 -6.53 0.46 22.51
N SER A 283 -7.14 1.61 22.30
CA SER A 283 -8.37 2.02 22.99
C SER A 283 -9.34 2.73 22.04
N ILE A 284 -10.57 2.93 22.48
CA ILE A 284 -11.57 3.73 21.75
C ILE A 284 -11.05 5.17 21.52
N ALA A 285 -10.32 5.74 22.49
CA ALA A 285 -9.75 7.07 22.33
C ALA A 285 -8.72 7.16 21.18
N ASP A 286 -8.01 6.08 20.88
CA ASP A 286 -7.12 6.03 19.70
C ASP A 286 -7.92 6.04 18.40
N VAL A 287 -9.06 5.34 18.37
CA VAL A 287 -9.99 5.37 17.21
C VAL A 287 -10.58 6.77 17.01
N GLU A 288 -11.06 7.38 18.10
CA GLU A 288 -11.62 8.75 18.07
C GLU A 288 -10.58 9.77 17.64
N GLY A 289 -9.34 9.66 18.14
CA GLY A 289 -8.22 10.50 17.72
C GLY A 289 -7.87 10.35 16.25
N ALA A 290 -7.84 9.13 15.73
CA ALA A 290 -7.60 8.84 14.32
C ALA A 290 -8.74 9.33 13.41
N ALA A 291 -9.98 9.29 13.88
CA ALA A 291 -11.16 9.78 13.18
C ALA A 291 -11.31 11.33 13.19
N GLY A 292 -10.38 12.05 13.82
CA GLY A 292 -10.39 13.50 13.88
C GLY A 292 -11.27 14.09 14.99
N GLY A 293 -11.73 13.29 15.94
CA GLY A 293 -12.50 13.63 17.12
C GLY A 293 -13.72 14.53 16.82
N GLN A 294 -14.94 14.00 16.86
CA GLN A 294 -16.16 14.83 16.94
C GLN A 294 -16.64 14.88 18.36
#